data_5ad408b49d120558e02467fbf4be2ed0
#
_entry.id   5ad408b49d120558e02467fbf4be2ed0
#
_cell.length_a   1.000
_cell.length_b   1.000
_cell.length_c   1.000
_cell.angle_alpha   90.00
_cell.angle_beta   90.00
_cell.angle_gamma   90.00
#
_symmetry.space_group_name_H-M   'P 1'
#
loop_
_entity.id
_entity.type
_entity.pdbx_description
1 polymer ?
#
loop_
_entity_poly.entity_id
_entity_poly.type
_entity_poly.pdbx_seq_one_letter_code
_entity_poly.pdbx_strand_id
1 'polypeptide(L)'
;MARDKRAVSGWLVLDKPYGMTSTQAVGKLRWLYSAEKAGHAGTLDPLATGLLPIALGEATKTVPFVQGGGKRYRFTLEWGSATATDDREGEVVARSDVRPSEAQLRAALPAFTGTIEQRPPAFSAIKVAGERASDLARAGETVALAPRPVTISELVLLRHTPESSDFEMACEKGTYVRALARDLAEALGTRGHVTALRRTAVAGFTEADAILLETLEASTDRDRLLRPVATALRHLPELRLGPEEAALLRNGNPVLLRGRDAPIEIADAWASCNGQVVAIGSVHAGHFRPSRVLRA
;
A
#
# COMPACT_ATOMS: atom_id res chain seq x y z
N MET A 1 2.54 -26.83 -20.07
CA MET A 1 1.11 -26.64 -20.38
C MET A 1 0.63 -25.39 -19.65
N ALA A 2 -0.04 -24.46 -20.34
CA ALA A 2 -0.70 -23.32 -19.69
C ALA A 2 -1.83 -23.86 -18.81
N ARG A 3 -1.84 -23.51 -17.53
CA ARG A 3 -2.97 -23.85 -16.64
C ARG A 3 -4.20 -23.09 -17.09
N ASP A 4 -5.36 -23.74 -17.09
CA ASP A 4 -6.63 -23.06 -17.32
C ASP A 4 -6.84 -21.99 -16.26
N LYS A 5 -7.19 -20.79 -16.72
CA LYS A 5 -7.45 -19.68 -15.81
C LYS A 5 -8.77 -19.87 -15.08
N ARG A 6 -8.82 -19.49 -13.81
CA ARG A 6 -10.00 -19.61 -12.95
C ARG A 6 -10.56 -18.23 -12.65
N ALA A 7 -11.88 -18.14 -12.63
CA ALA A 7 -12.61 -16.95 -12.15
C ALA A 7 -12.61 -16.94 -10.61
N VAL A 8 -11.42 -16.74 -10.00
CA VAL A 8 -11.26 -16.61 -8.56
C VAL A 8 -11.21 -15.13 -8.17
N SER A 9 -11.96 -14.74 -7.14
CA SER A 9 -12.05 -13.34 -6.69
C SER A 9 -11.91 -13.23 -5.19
N GLY A 10 -11.08 -12.33 -4.71
CA GLY A 10 -10.86 -12.08 -3.28
C GLY A 10 -9.56 -11.35 -3.00
N TRP A 11 -9.35 -11.08 -1.73
CA TRP A 11 -8.14 -10.45 -1.22
C TRP A 11 -7.28 -11.45 -0.47
N LEU A 12 -5.98 -11.34 -0.65
CA LEU A 12 -4.99 -12.04 0.13
C LEU A 12 -3.97 -11.04 0.65
N VAL A 13 -3.63 -11.12 1.93
CA VAL A 13 -2.59 -10.29 2.53
C VAL A 13 -1.34 -11.15 2.65
N LEU A 14 -0.42 -10.98 1.72
CA LEU A 14 0.86 -11.69 1.75
C LEU A 14 1.79 -11.03 2.77
N ASP A 15 2.40 -11.81 3.67
CA ASP A 15 3.64 -11.40 4.33
C ASP A 15 4.77 -11.52 3.31
N LYS A 16 5.07 -10.41 2.63
CA LYS A 16 6.07 -10.40 1.57
C LYS A 16 7.45 -10.68 2.14
N PRO A 17 8.16 -11.73 1.71
CA PRO A 17 9.52 -11.98 2.15
C PRO A 17 10.49 -10.91 1.64
N TYR A 18 11.65 -10.81 2.29
CA TYR A 18 12.80 -10.03 1.84
C TYR A 18 13.27 -10.49 0.45
N GLY A 19 13.78 -9.56 -0.35
CA GLY A 19 14.37 -9.83 -1.67
C GLY A 19 13.35 -9.99 -2.81
N MET A 20 12.06 -10.18 -2.51
CA MET A 20 11.00 -10.32 -3.51
C MET A 20 10.43 -8.95 -3.90
N THR A 21 10.28 -8.67 -5.19
CA THR A 21 9.56 -7.49 -5.66
C THR A 21 8.04 -7.69 -5.53
N SER A 22 7.28 -6.59 -5.40
CA SER A 22 5.81 -6.65 -5.40
C SER A 22 5.24 -7.26 -6.68
N THR A 23 5.89 -7.03 -7.83
CA THR A 23 5.49 -7.63 -9.11
C THR A 23 5.69 -9.14 -9.13
N GLN A 24 6.81 -9.63 -8.60
CA GLN A 24 7.05 -11.07 -8.45
C GLN A 24 6.04 -11.72 -7.52
N ALA A 25 5.69 -11.08 -6.40
CA ALA A 25 4.67 -11.55 -5.48
C ALA A 25 3.30 -11.68 -6.16
N VAL A 26 2.87 -10.66 -6.90
CA VAL A 26 1.62 -10.71 -7.70
C VAL A 26 1.68 -11.82 -8.73
N GLY A 27 2.77 -11.96 -9.46
CA GLY A 27 2.96 -13.03 -10.45
C GLY A 27 2.87 -14.42 -9.82
N LYS A 28 3.52 -14.61 -8.65
CA LYS A 28 3.50 -15.88 -7.91
C LYS A 28 2.10 -16.24 -7.44
N LEU A 29 1.36 -15.30 -6.85
CA LEU A 29 0.00 -15.55 -6.39
C LEU A 29 -0.95 -15.79 -7.55
N ARG A 30 -0.84 -14.99 -8.62
CA ARG A 30 -1.63 -15.22 -9.85
C ARG A 30 -1.43 -16.63 -10.40
N TRP A 31 -0.20 -17.15 -10.35
CA TRP A 31 0.12 -18.53 -10.76
C TRP A 31 -0.45 -19.56 -9.78
N LEU A 32 -0.28 -19.38 -8.46
CA LEU A 32 -0.77 -20.31 -7.43
C LEU A 32 -2.28 -20.52 -7.50
N TYR A 33 -3.02 -19.44 -7.76
CA TYR A 33 -4.48 -19.45 -7.87
C TYR A 33 -5.01 -19.68 -9.29
N SER A 34 -4.13 -19.76 -10.29
CA SER A 34 -4.52 -19.74 -11.71
C SER A 34 -5.46 -18.57 -12.05
N ALA A 35 -5.31 -17.41 -11.36
CA ALA A 35 -6.22 -16.30 -11.46
C ALA A 35 -6.07 -15.57 -12.82
N GLU A 36 -7.19 -15.14 -13.40
CA GLU A 36 -7.20 -14.33 -14.63
C GLU A 36 -6.49 -13.00 -14.43
N LYS A 37 -6.78 -12.34 -13.31
CA LYS A 37 -6.27 -11.00 -12.95
C LYS A 37 -5.71 -11.02 -11.53
N ALA A 38 -4.67 -10.24 -11.30
CA ALA A 38 -4.12 -9.96 -9.99
C ALA A 38 -3.50 -8.56 -9.96
N GLY A 39 -3.50 -7.93 -8.79
CA GLY A 39 -2.86 -6.63 -8.56
C GLY A 39 -2.62 -6.41 -7.08
N HIS A 40 -1.64 -5.58 -6.73
CA HIS A 40 -1.35 -5.24 -5.33
C HIS A 40 -1.85 -3.84 -4.96
N ALA A 41 -2.13 -3.64 -3.68
CA ALA A 41 -2.52 -2.34 -3.13
C ALA A 41 -1.34 -1.66 -2.41
N GLY A 42 -0.43 -1.12 -3.19
CA GLY A 42 0.75 -0.37 -2.72
C GLY A 42 2.03 -1.18 -2.76
N THR A 43 2.98 -0.69 -3.53
CA THR A 43 4.31 -1.29 -3.72
C THR A 43 5.07 -1.38 -2.40
N LEU A 44 5.81 -2.48 -2.23
CA LEU A 44 6.90 -2.64 -1.29
C LEU A 44 8.19 -2.84 -2.08
N ASP A 45 9.24 -2.16 -1.63
CA ASP A 45 10.59 -2.34 -2.19
C ASP A 45 11.10 -3.77 -1.95
N PRO A 46 12.09 -4.29 -2.70
CA PRO A 46 12.61 -5.65 -2.50
C PRO A 46 13.12 -5.88 -1.08
N LEU A 47 13.84 -4.91 -0.51
CA LEU A 47 14.33 -5.02 0.88
C LEU A 47 13.19 -5.03 1.92
N ALA A 48 12.03 -4.43 1.60
CA ALA A 48 10.93 -4.34 2.55
C ALA A 48 10.20 -5.67 2.70
N THR A 49 9.78 -5.98 3.92
CA THR A 49 8.96 -7.13 4.28
C THR A 49 7.56 -6.70 4.74
N GLY A 50 6.71 -7.67 5.06
CA GLY A 50 5.42 -7.43 5.69
C GLY A 50 4.27 -7.32 4.70
N LEU A 51 3.22 -6.64 5.10
CA LEU A 51 1.91 -6.72 4.48
C LEU A 51 1.88 -6.20 3.03
N LEU A 52 1.61 -7.09 2.11
CA LEU A 52 1.31 -6.77 0.71
C LEU A 52 -0.08 -7.31 0.36
N PRO A 53 -1.15 -6.48 0.47
CA PRO A 53 -2.46 -6.89 0.03
C PRO A 53 -2.49 -7.08 -1.49
N ILE A 54 -2.94 -8.25 -1.92
CA ILE A 54 -3.05 -8.65 -3.32
C ILE A 54 -4.50 -9.02 -3.61
N ALA A 55 -5.06 -8.37 -4.62
CA ALA A 55 -6.39 -8.62 -5.13
C ALA A 55 -6.33 -9.62 -6.29
N LEU A 56 -7.25 -10.58 -6.30
CA LEU A 56 -7.45 -11.52 -7.40
C LEU A 56 -8.82 -11.30 -8.05
N GLY A 57 -8.89 -11.47 -9.37
CA GLY A 57 -10.13 -11.39 -10.14
C GLY A 57 -10.85 -10.04 -9.96
N GLU A 58 -12.12 -10.08 -9.64
CA GLU A 58 -12.96 -8.89 -9.48
C GLU A 58 -12.52 -7.98 -8.32
N ALA A 59 -11.84 -8.52 -7.30
CA ALA A 59 -11.27 -7.71 -6.23
C ALA A 59 -10.26 -6.68 -6.74
N THR A 60 -9.66 -6.85 -7.93
CA THR A 60 -8.77 -5.86 -8.53
C THR A 60 -9.45 -4.50 -8.76
N LYS A 61 -10.79 -4.48 -8.89
CA LYS A 61 -11.57 -3.24 -9.01
C LYS A 61 -11.61 -2.43 -7.71
N THR A 62 -11.32 -3.07 -6.57
CA THR A 62 -11.30 -2.43 -5.24
C THR A 62 -9.91 -1.98 -4.79
N VAL A 63 -8.85 -2.25 -5.56
CA VAL A 63 -7.46 -1.86 -5.25
C VAL A 63 -7.31 -0.37 -4.88
N PRO A 64 -7.91 0.61 -5.59
CA PRO A 64 -7.76 2.02 -5.26
C PRO A 64 -8.20 2.38 -3.83
N PHE A 65 -9.23 1.70 -3.30
CA PHE A 65 -9.76 1.95 -1.95
C PHE A 65 -8.81 1.46 -0.84
N VAL A 66 -8.10 0.35 -1.07
CA VAL A 66 -7.04 -0.13 -0.16
C VAL A 66 -5.76 0.70 -0.31
N GLN A 67 -5.40 1.04 -1.55
CA GLN A 67 -4.17 1.80 -1.84
C GLN A 67 -4.21 3.20 -1.21
N GLY A 68 -5.38 3.82 -1.13
CA GLY A 68 -5.60 5.15 -0.53
C GLY A 68 -5.46 5.18 1.00
N GLY A 69 -5.60 4.04 1.68
CA GLY A 69 -5.61 3.98 3.13
C GLY A 69 -4.24 4.20 3.79
N GLY A 70 -4.28 4.52 5.09
CA GLY A 70 -3.10 4.71 5.94
C GLY A 70 -2.23 3.47 6.03
N LYS A 71 -0.98 3.66 6.38
CA LYS A 71 0.05 2.60 6.49
C LYS A 71 0.83 2.76 7.77
N ARG A 72 1.27 1.62 8.33
CA ARG A 72 2.23 1.58 9.42
C ARG A 72 3.48 0.80 9.02
N TYR A 73 4.62 1.30 9.48
CA TYR A 73 5.91 0.70 9.20
C TYR A 73 6.76 0.62 10.46
N ARG A 74 7.58 -0.42 10.57
CA ARG A 74 8.78 -0.44 11.41
C ARG A 74 9.99 -0.41 10.51
N PHE A 75 10.99 0.39 10.87
CA PHE A 75 12.22 0.48 10.09
C PHE A 75 13.43 0.77 10.96
N THR A 76 14.58 0.35 10.46
CA THR A 76 15.89 0.65 11.04
C THR A 76 16.61 1.64 10.13
N LEU A 77 17.05 2.74 10.71
CA LEU A 77 17.91 3.73 10.10
C LEU A 77 19.34 3.53 10.62
N GLU A 78 20.27 3.25 9.72
CA GLU A 78 21.70 3.19 10.01
C GLU A 78 22.33 4.56 9.80
N TRP A 79 23.14 4.99 10.77
CA TRP A 79 23.82 6.29 10.77
C TRP A 79 25.21 6.22 10.14
N GLY A 80 25.66 7.33 9.54
CA GLY A 80 27.02 7.54 9.09
C GLY A 80 27.27 7.24 7.62
N SER A 81 26.31 6.73 6.87
CA SER A 81 26.44 6.55 5.43
C SER A 81 25.14 6.81 4.68
N ALA A 82 25.24 7.48 3.54
CA ALA A 82 24.16 7.59 2.56
C ALA A 82 24.43 6.64 1.40
N THR A 83 23.38 6.04 0.88
CA THR A 83 23.43 5.18 -0.31
C THR A 83 22.67 5.78 -1.47
N ALA A 84 22.96 5.35 -2.68
CA ALA A 84 22.30 5.84 -3.91
C ALA A 84 20.77 5.58 -3.94
N THR A 85 20.29 4.58 -3.21
CA THR A 85 18.87 4.21 -3.14
C THR A 85 18.17 4.66 -1.85
N ASP A 86 18.88 5.36 -0.97
CA ASP A 86 18.45 5.69 0.41
C ASP A 86 18.15 4.43 1.27
N ASP A 87 18.63 3.24 0.84
CA ASP A 87 18.54 1.97 1.55
C ASP A 87 19.79 1.10 1.34
N ARG A 88 19.85 -0.05 2.02
CA ARG A 88 21.01 -0.95 2.00
C ARG A 88 21.32 -1.62 0.65
N GLU A 89 20.43 -1.51 -0.34
CA GLU A 89 20.63 -2.12 -1.65
C GLU A 89 21.50 -1.24 -2.57
N GLY A 90 21.62 0.05 -2.27
CA GLY A 90 22.43 1.00 -3.03
C GLY A 90 23.89 1.05 -2.60
N GLU A 91 24.76 1.47 -3.52
CA GLU A 91 26.16 1.77 -3.21
C GLU A 91 26.26 2.98 -2.27
N VAL A 92 27.27 2.97 -1.38
CA VAL A 92 27.55 4.11 -0.49
C VAL A 92 28.08 5.29 -1.31
N VAL A 93 27.37 6.41 -1.27
CA VAL A 93 27.71 7.64 -2.00
C VAL A 93 28.29 8.75 -1.12
N ALA A 94 28.06 8.69 0.20
CA ALA A 94 28.61 9.65 1.16
C ALA A 94 28.76 9.01 2.55
N ARG A 95 29.70 9.52 3.35
CA ARG A 95 29.93 9.11 4.74
C ARG A 95 29.95 10.31 5.68
N SER A 96 29.69 10.06 6.96
CA SER A 96 29.78 11.03 8.05
C SER A 96 30.20 10.29 9.34
N ASP A 97 31.05 10.90 10.12
CA ASP A 97 31.45 10.39 11.44
C ASP A 97 30.51 10.89 12.55
N VAL A 98 29.64 11.83 12.24
CA VAL A 98 28.66 12.36 13.19
C VAL A 98 27.68 11.27 13.57
N ARG A 99 27.48 11.09 14.89
CA ARG A 99 26.47 10.19 15.46
C ARG A 99 25.53 11.00 16.34
N PRO A 100 24.27 11.13 15.98
CA PRO A 100 23.32 11.89 16.79
C PRO A 100 23.08 11.20 18.13
N SER A 101 22.96 11.96 19.19
CA SER A 101 22.50 11.42 20.48
C SER A 101 20.99 11.17 20.46
N GLU A 102 20.50 10.30 21.35
CA GLU A 102 19.06 10.05 21.49
C GLU A 102 18.27 11.33 21.78
N ALA A 103 18.83 12.24 22.58
CA ALA A 103 18.22 13.53 22.90
C ALA A 103 18.04 14.41 21.65
N GLN A 104 19.08 14.51 20.81
CA GLN A 104 19.00 15.25 19.54
C GLN A 104 17.97 14.63 18.60
N LEU A 105 17.98 13.30 18.51
CA LEU A 105 17.03 12.58 17.69
C LEU A 105 15.58 12.82 18.14
N ARG A 106 15.28 12.64 19.44
CA ARG A 106 13.94 12.91 19.99
C ARG A 106 13.49 14.37 19.79
N ALA A 107 14.40 15.32 19.87
CA ALA A 107 14.11 16.73 19.62
C ALA A 107 13.78 17.03 18.15
N ALA A 108 14.33 16.25 17.20
CA ALA A 108 14.08 16.42 15.77
C ALA A 108 12.73 15.81 15.30
N LEU A 109 12.24 14.73 15.93
CA LEU A 109 11.05 13.98 15.45
C LEU A 109 9.80 14.84 15.24
N PRO A 110 9.48 15.85 16.08
CA PRO A 110 8.29 16.69 15.87
C PRO A 110 8.28 17.41 14.51
N ALA A 111 9.46 17.77 13.96
CA ALA A 111 9.56 18.42 12.65
C ALA A 111 9.24 17.46 11.49
N PHE A 112 9.26 16.16 11.73
CA PHE A 112 8.94 15.10 10.75
C PHE A 112 7.56 14.46 10.99
N THR A 113 6.74 15.06 11.87
CA THR A 113 5.37 14.62 12.17
C THR A 113 4.38 15.68 11.71
N GLY A 114 3.22 15.25 11.23
CA GLY A 114 2.22 16.12 10.58
C GLY A 114 2.41 16.14 9.05
N THR A 115 1.99 17.22 8.42
CA THR A 115 2.19 17.41 6.97
C THR A 115 3.55 18.04 6.74
N ILE A 116 4.39 17.32 6.00
CA ILE A 116 5.76 17.74 5.67
C ILE A 116 5.99 17.71 4.16
N GLU A 117 6.92 18.53 3.67
CA GLU A 117 7.41 18.46 2.31
C GLU A 117 8.49 17.36 2.19
N GLN A 118 8.25 16.36 1.36
CA GLN A 118 9.19 15.25 1.16
C GLN A 118 9.58 15.15 -0.30
N ARG A 119 10.89 15.13 -0.57
CA ARG A 119 11.43 14.80 -1.90
C ARG A 119 11.50 13.28 -2.05
N PRO A 120 10.72 12.67 -2.95
CA PRO A 120 10.78 11.22 -3.16
C PRO A 120 12.17 10.76 -3.58
N PRO A 121 12.55 9.49 -3.29
CA PRO A 121 13.81 8.93 -3.75
C PRO A 121 13.81 8.78 -5.28
N ALA A 122 14.97 8.93 -5.92
CA ALA A 122 15.14 8.72 -7.37
C ALA A 122 14.68 7.31 -7.79
N PHE A 123 14.99 6.30 -6.95
CA PHE A 123 14.53 4.93 -7.15
C PHE A 123 13.10 4.72 -6.65
N SER A 124 12.13 5.30 -7.36
CA SER A 124 10.70 5.21 -7.05
C SER A 124 9.87 4.84 -8.28
N ALA A 125 8.60 4.44 -8.03
CA ALA A 125 7.64 4.13 -9.08
C ALA A 125 6.97 5.38 -9.70
N ILE A 126 7.40 6.57 -9.31
CA ILE A 126 6.90 7.84 -9.87
C ILE A 126 7.26 7.90 -11.35
N LYS A 127 6.33 8.40 -12.17
CA LYS A 127 6.58 8.60 -13.59
C LYS A 127 7.08 10.01 -13.86
N VAL A 128 8.17 10.09 -14.64
CA VAL A 128 8.73 11.33 -15.18
C VAL A 128 8.70 11.18 -16.70
N ALA A 129 8.00 12.07 -17.40
CA ALA A 129 7.82 12.00 -18.86
C ALA A 129 7.31 10.63 -19.39
N GLY A 130 6.55 9.91 -18.58
CA GLY A 130 5.97 8.59 -18.96
C GLY A 130 6.77 7.38 -18.50
N GLU A 131 8.05 7.53 -18.16
CA GLU A 131 8.95 6.48 -17.67
C GLU A 131 9.04 6.49 -16.14
N ARG A 132 9.39 5.37 -15.52
CA ARG A 132 9.56 5.34 -14.06
C ARG A 132 10.88 5.98 -13.66
N ALA A 133 10.85 6.81 -12.61
CA ALA A 133 12.05 7.41 -12.04
C ALA A 133 13.14 6.36 -11.71
N SER A 134 12.73 5.18 -11.21
CA SER A 134 13.65 4.07 -10.94
C SER A 134 14.33 3.50 -12.19
N ASP A 135 13.69 3.56 -13.36
CA ASP A 135 14.25 3.01 -14.59
C ASP A 135 15.24 4.00 -15.18
N LEU A 136 14.93 5.30 -15.16
CA LEU A 136 15.84 6.40 -15.52
C LEU A 136 17.08 6.41 -14.61
N ALA A 137 16.89 6.28 -13.28
CA ALA A 137 18.01 6.24 -12.33
C ALA A 137 18.94 5.04 -12.57
N ARG A 138 18.39 3.85 -12.91
CA ARG A 138 19.21 2.67 -13.28
C ARG A 138 19.95 2.86 -14.59
N ALA A 139 19.42 3.66 -15.51
CA ALA A 139 20.10 4.05 -16.75
C ALA A 139 21.20 5.11 -16.52
N GLY A 140 21.42 5.54 -15.27
CA GLY A 140 22.42 6.56 -14.92
C GLY A 140 21.97 8.00 -15.12
N GLU A 141 20.68 8.22 -15.38
CA GLU A 141 20.13 9.56 -15.54
C GLU A 141 19.90 10.23 -14.18
N THR A 142 20.17 11.54 -14.12
CA THR A 142 19.87 12.33 -12.92
C THR A 142 18.38 12.63 -12.87
N VAL A 143 17.68 12.02 -11.91
CA VAL A 143 16.24 12.20 -11.70
C VAL A 143 16.00 13.21 -10.60
N ALA A 144 15.59 14.43 -10.95
CA ALA A 144 15.19 15.47 -9.99
C ALA A 144 13.67 15.42 -9.78
N LEU A 145 13.22 14.89 -8.65
CA LEU A 145 11.82 14.89 -8.27
C LEU A 145 11.52 16.10 -7.38
N ALA A 146 10.43 16.81 -7.68
CA ALA A 146 9.96 17.91 -6.83
C ALA A 146 9.49 17.41 -5.47
N PRO A 147 9.73 18.15 -4.38
CA PRO A 147 9.09 17.89 -3.10
C PRO A 147 7.56 17.91 -3.22
N ARG A 148 6.91 17.15 -2.37
CA ARG A 148 5.45 17.08 -2.32
C ARG A 148 4.98 16.88 -0.89
N PRO A 149 3.80 17.40 -0.52
CA PRO A 149 3.25 17.22 0.80
C PRO A 149 2.91 15.74 1.04
N VAL A 150 3.31 15.25 2.22
CA VAL A 150 2.96 13.93 2.75
C VAL A 150 2.59 14.07 4.21
N THR A 151 1.71 13.20 4.72
CA THR A 151 1.27 13.25 6.12
C THR A 151 1.84 12.05 6.87
N ILE A 152 2.57 12.34 7.95
CA ILE A 152 3.06 11.37 8.93
C ILE A 152 2.32 11.64 10.22
N SER A 153 1.34 10.80 10.56
CA SER A 153 0.50 11.00 11.75
C SER A 153 1.21 10.60 13.05
N GLU A 154 2.20 9.73 12.95
CA GLU A 154 2.96 9.25 14.11
C GLU A 154 4.38 8.86 13.69
N LEU A 155 5.38 9.24 14.48
CA LEU A 155 6.77 8.82 14.32
C LEU A 155 7.38 8.63 15.71
N VAL A 156 7.68 7.38 16.07
CA VAL A 156 8.14 6.98 17.40
C VAL A 156 9.49 6.33 17.31
N LEU A 157 10.46 6.80 18.14
CA LEU A 157 11.73 6.15 18.34
C LEU A 157 11.56 4.97 19.31
N LEU A 158 11.84 3.77 18.85
CA LEU A 158 11.75 2.54 19.64
C LEU A 158 13.06 2.19 20.32
N ARG A 159 14.18 2.35 19.63
CA ARG A 159 15.53 2.05 20.12
C ARG A 159 16.54 2.97 19.43
N HIS A 160 17.60 3.30 20.15
CA HIS A 160 18.73 4.06 19.62
C HIS A 160 20.06 3.47 20.07
N THR A 161 21.03 3.41 19.15
CA THR A 161 22.44 3.17 19.38
C THR A 161 23.26 4.17 18.54
N PRO A 162 24.56 4.33 18.77
CA PRO A 162 25.40 5.18 17.92
C PRO A 162 25.38 4.77 16.44
N GLU A 163 25.15 3.47 16.13
CA GLU A 163 25.20 2.94 14.78
C GLU A 163 23.82 2.96 14.09
N SER A 164 22.74 2.83 14.87
CA SER A 164 21.39 2.68 14.28
C SER A 164 20.27 3.09 15.23
N SER A 165 19.11 3.35 14.64
CA SER A 165 17.87 3.59 15.38
C SER A 165 16.70 2.87 14.74
N ASP A 166 15.82 2.31 15.59
CA ASP A 166 14.58 1.65 15.18
C ASP A 166 13.40 2.57 15.42
N PHE A 167 12.51 2.65 14.43
CA PHE A 167 11.34 3.52 14.48
C PHE A 167 10.07 2.75 14.16
N GLU A 168 8.95 3.26 14.69
CA GLU A 168 7.61 2.99 14.19
C GLU A 168 7.01 4.26 13.60
N MET A 169 6.33 4.14 12.46
CA MET A 169 5.72 5.26 11.76
C MET A 169 4.31 4.91 11.29
N ALA A 170 3.36 5.85 11.45
CA ALA A 170 2.08 5.82 10.78
C ALA A 170 1.99 7.00 9.79
N CYS A 171 1.55 6.73 8.57
CA CYS A 171 1.51 7.74 7.52
C CYS A 171 0.42 7.47 6.47
N GLU A 172 0.12 8.49 5.69
CA GLU A 172 -0.76 8.39 4.54
C GLU A 172 -0.03 7.88 3.27
N LYS A 173 -0.81 7.68 2.20
CA LYS A 173 -0.28 7.30 0.89
C LYS A 173 0.74 8.32 0.39
N GLY A 174 1.74 7.83 -0.33
CA GLY A 174 2.74 8.70 -0.98
C GLY A 174 3.98 8.96 -0.15
N THR A 175 3.98 8.65 1.15
CA THR A 175 5.15 8.77 2.02
C THR A 175 6.19 7.68 1.71
N TYR A 176 7.45 8.07 1.64
CA TYR A 176 8.60 7.17 1.47
C TYR A 176 9.42 7.13 2.76
N VAL A 177 9.52 5.95 3.37
CA VAL A 177 10.35 5.74 4.58
C VAL A 177 11.82 6.05 4.30
N ARG A 178 12.32 5.70 3.12
CA ARG A 178 13.70 5.96 2.69
C ARG A 178 14.02 7.45 2.63
N ALA A 179 13.11 8.24 2.06
CA ALA A 179 13.27 9.70 2.03
C ALA A 179 13.19 10.31 3.45
N LEU A 180 12.28 9.83 4.32
CA LEU A 180 12.22 10.26 5.72
C LEU A 180 13.55 9.99 6.44
N ALA A 181 14.12 8.80 6.26
CA ALA A 181 15.39 8.42 6.88
C ALA A 181 16.57 9.32 6.42
N ARG A 182 16.66 9.58 5.12
CA ARG A 182 17.61 10.52 4.53
C ARG A 182 17.46 11.93 5.12
N ASP A 183 16.24 12.47 5.05
CA ASP A 183 15.94 13.84 5.44
C ASP A 183 16.17 14.05 6.96
N LEU A 184 15.83 13.05 7.79
CA LEU A 184 16.10 13.06 9.24
C LEU A 184 17.60 13.04 9.52
N ALA A 185 18.38 12.22 8.80
CA ALA A 185 19.83 12.18 8.95
C ALA A 185 20.49 13.52 8.56
N GLU A 186 20.04 14.11 7.46
CA GLU A 186 20.52 15.42 6.99
C GLU A 186 20.21 16.54 8.00
N ALA A 187 19.01 16.55 8.57
CA ALA A 187 18.61 17.52 9.60
C ALA A 187 19.45 17.41 10.88
N LEU A 188 19.99 16.23 11.19
CA LEU A 188 20.90 15.98 12.31
C LEU A 188 22.39 16.16 11.95
N GLY A 189 22.70 16.69 10.75
CA GLY A 189 24.07 16.96 10.31
C GLY A 189 24.89 15.71 9.99
N THR A 190 24.25 14.58 9.74
CA THR A 190 24.89 13.31 9.41
C THR A 190 24.39 12.72 8.09
N ARG A 191 24.69 11.46 7.85
CA ARG A 191 24.18 10.64 6.76
C ARG A 191 23.49 9.42 7.34
N GLY A 192 22.52 8.88 6.59
CA GLY A 192 21.82 7.68 7.02
C GLY A 192 21.01 7.05 5.87
N HIS A 193 20.75 5.77 6.01
CA HIS A 193 19.94 5.01 5.06
C HIS A 193 19.15 3.89 5.76
N VAL A 194 18.10 3.40 5.13
CA VAL A 194 17.27 2.33 5.67
C VAL A 194 17.95 0.96 5.49
N THR A 195 18.14 0.21 6.58
CA THR A 195 18.70 -1.15 6.52
C THR A 195 17.66 -2.24 6.73
N ALA A 196 16.55 -1.95 7.41
CA ALA A 196 15.40 -2.84 7.54
C ALA A 196 14.10 -2.05 7.42
N LEU A 197 13.12 -2.64 6.74
CA LEU A 197 11.80 -2.03 6.56
C LEU A 197 10.73 -3.11 6.56
N ARG A 198 9.71 -2.95 7.42
CA ARG A 198 8.57 -3.84 7.49
C ARG A 198 7.27 -3.03 7.51
N ARG A 199 6.35 -3.31 6.59
CA ARG A 199 5.00 -2.77 6.65
C ARG A 199 4.14 -3.63 7.57
N THR A 200 3.68 -3.05 8.69
CA THR A 200 2.92 -3.74 9.74
C THR A 200 1.42 -3.53 9.65
N ALA A 201 0.97 -2.48 8.94
CA ALA A 201 -0.44 -2.27 8.64
C ALA A 201 -0.65 -1.52 7.32
N VAL A 202 -1.78 -1.74 6.66
CA VAL A 202 -2.24 -1.01 5.48
C VAL A 202 -3.76 -1.09 5.34
N ALA A 203 -4.43 0.08 5.31
CA ALA A 203 -5.87 0.19 5.05
C ALA A 203 -6.74 -0.76 5.91
N GLY A 204 -6.42 -0.88 7.19
CA GLY A 204 -7.13 -1.74 8.14
C GLY A 204 -6.68 -3.19 8.16
N PHE A 205 -5.85 -3.66 7.23
CA PHE A 205 -5.15 -4.93 7.35
C PHE A 205 -3.98 -4.81 8.32
N THR A 206 -3.78 -5.83 9.14
CA THR A 206 -2.74 -5.91 10.16
C THR A 206 -1.90 -7.18 10.00
N GLU A 207 -0.85 -7.35 10.79
CA GLU A 207 -0.02 -8.55 10.76
C GLU A 207 -0.80 -9.84 11.07
N ALA A 208 -1.92 -9.75 11.82
CA ALA A 208 -2.82 -10.88 12.06
C ALA A 208 -3.54 -11.38 10.80
N ASP A 209 -3.60 -10.56 9.76
CA ASP A 209 -4.21 -10.89 8.47
C ASP A 209 -3.21 -11.52 7.49
N ALA A 210 -1.92 -11.42 7.79
CA ALA A 210 -0.85 -11.79 6.89
C ALA A 210 -0.66 -13.31 6.80
N ILE A 211 -0.39 -13.79 5.59
CA ILE A 211 -0.14 -15.18 5.30
C ILE A 211 1.26 -15.31 4.69
N LEU A 212 2.07 -16.20 5.23
CA LEU A 212 3.41 -16.49 4.70
C LEU A 212 3.31 -17.16 3.32
N LEU A 213 4.27 -16.87 2.44
CA LEU A 213 4.32 -17.48 1.10
C LEU A 213 4.39 -19.00 1.18
N GLU A 214 5.16 -19.55 2.10
CA GLU A 214 5.32 -20.98 2.34
C GLU A 214 3.98 -21.65 2.73
N THR A 215 3.18 -21.00 3.57
CA THR A 215 1.84 -21.46 3.93
C THR A 215 0.93 -21.55 2.71
N LEU A 216 1.01 -20.55 1.80
CA LEU A 216 0.26 -20.56 0.56
C LEU A 216 0.70 -21.67 -0.39
N GLU A 217 2.00 -21.92 -0.48
CA GLU A 217 2.56 -22.97 -1.32
C GLU A 217 2.16 -24.36 -0.83
N ALA A 218 2.19 -24.57 0.48
CA ALA A 218 1.85 -25.85 1.10
C ALA A 218 0.33 -26.12 1.14
N SER A 219 -0.52 -25.08 1.05
CA SER A 219 -1.98 -25.24 1.16
C SER A 219 -2.56 -26.03 -0.01
N THR A 220 -3.38 -27.02 0.28
CA THR A 220 -4.17 -27.78 -0.71
C THR A 220 -5.49 -27.08 -1.07
N ASP A 221 -6.03 -26.27 -0.17
CA ASP A 221 -7.26 -25.49 -0.34
C ASP A 221 -6.98 -23.99 -0.15
N ARG A 222 -6.37 -23.38 -1.17
CA ARG A 222 -5.97 -21.97 -1.15
C ARG A 222 -7.14 -21.00 -1.17
N ASP A 223 -8.28 -21.41 -1.71
CA ASP A 223 -9.45 -20.53 -1.85
C ASP A 223 -10.01 -20.11 -0.49
N ARG A 224 -9.88 -20.96 0.54
CA ARG A 224 -10.26 -20.62 1.93
C ARG A 224 -9.40 -19.52 2.56
N LEU A 225 -8.22 -19.27 2.02
CA LEU A 225 -7.32 -18.23 2.49
C LEU A 225 -7.67 -16.85 1.91
N LEU A 226 -8.58 -16.80 0.94
CA LEU A 226 -9.04 -15.54 0.36
C LEU A 226 -10.08 -14.86 1.26
N ARG A 227 -9.88 -13.58 1.45
CA ARG A 227 -10.86 -12.71 2.10
C ARG A 227 -11.88 -12.21 1.07
N PRO A 228 -13.15 -12.04 1.47
CA PRO A 228 -14.17 -11.49 0.58
C PRO A 228 -13.78 -10.13 -0.01
N VAL A 229 -14.26 -9.83 -1.22
CA VAL A 229 -14.05 -8.54 -1.88
C VAL A 229 -14.49 -7.36 -1.01
N ALA A 230 -15.60 -7.51 -0.27
CA ALA A 230 -16.13 -6.52 0.66
C ALA A 230 -15.13 -6.09 1.75
N THR A 231 -14.13 -6.93 2.07
CA THR A 231 -13.10 -6.59 3.07
C THR A 231 -12.37 -5.28 2.75
N ALA A 232 -12.16 -4.99 1.47
CA ALA A 232 -11.52 -3.76 1.00
C ALA A 232 -12.41 -2.51 1.09
N LEU A 233 -13.70 -2.69 1.30
CA LEU A 233 -14.71 -1.63 1.24
C LEU A 233 -15.34 -1.31 2.60
N ARG A 234 -14.86 -1.93 3.69
CA ARG A 234 -15.44 -1.81 5.04
C ARG A 234 -15.47 -0.37 5.58
N HIS A 235 -14.61 0.50 5.08
CA HIS A 235 -14.55 1.91 5.47
C HIS A 235 -15.54 2.80 4.68
N LEU A 236 -16.21 2.24 3.67
CA LEU A 236 -17.22 2.93 2.86
C LEU A 236 -18.64 2.49 3.26
N PRO A 237 -19.64 3.38 3.13
CA PRO A 237 -21.04 3.02 3.33
C PRO A 237 -21.48 1.87 2.43
N GLU A 238 -22.18 0.88 3.03
CA GLU A 238 -22.81 -0.22 2.33
C GLU A 238 -24.28 0.10 2.05
N LEU A 239 -24.71 -0.08 0.80
CA LEU A 239 -26.09 0.00 0.36
C LEU A 239 -26.60 -1.40 0.05
N ARG A 240 -27.47 -1.94 0.90
CA ARG A 240 -28.05 -3.28 0.71
C ARG A 240 -29.26 -3.18 -0.19
N LEU A 241 -29.19 -3.87 -1.32
CA LEU A 241 -30.21 -3.79 -2.38
C LEU A 241 -30.86 -5.14 -2.62
N GLY A 242 -32.08 -5.10 -3.15
CA GLY A 242 -32.80 -6.28 -3.60
C GLY A 242 -32.27 -6.84 -4.93
N PRO A 243 -32.72 -8.05 -5.33
CA PRO A 243 -32.28 -8.70 -6.57
C PRO A 243 -32.58 -7.89 -7.83
N GLU A 244 -33.71 -7.20 -7.90
CA GLU A 244 -34.13 -6.38 -9.06
C GLU A 244 -33.20 -5.18 -9.22
N GLU A 245 -32.93 -4.46 -8.13
CA GLU A 245 -31.99 -3.32 -8.10
C GLU A 245 -30.58 -3.76 -8.44
N ALA A 246 -30.13 -4.90 -7.90
CA ALA A 246 -28.83 -5.49 -8.23
C ALA A 246 -28.72 -5.85 -9.72
N ALA A 247 -29.79 -6.31 -10.35
CA ALA A 247 -29.83 -6.60 -11.80
C ALA A 247 -29.65 -5.32 -12.62
N LEU A 248 -30.28 -4.21 -12.22
CA LEU A 248 -30.07 -2.90 -12.85
C LEU A 248 -28.63 -2.45 -12.76
N LEU A 249 -28.03 -2.56 -11.57
CA LEU A 249 -26.62 -2.18 -11.36
C LEU A 249 -25.65 -3.04 -12.18
N ARG A 250 -25.91 -4.35 -12.32
CA ARG A 250 -25.08 -5.24 -13.15
C ARG A 250 -25.05 -4.81 -14.62
N ASN A 251 -26.11 -4.15 -15.08
CA ASN A 251 -26.20 -3.57 -16.42
C ASN A 251 -25.68 -2.11 -16.49
N GLY A 252 -25.10 -1.59 -15.39
CA GLY A 252 -24.58 -0.23 -15.33
C GLY A 252 -25.64 0.86 -15.13
N ASN A 253 -26.90 0.50 -14.90
CA ASN A 253 -27.99 1.45 -14.70
C ASN A 253 -27.99 2.01 -13.27
N PRO A 254 -28.34 3.29 -13.07
CA PRO A 254 -28.54 3.85 -11.74
C PRO A 254 -29.78 3.25 -11.06
N VAL A 255 -29.75 3.26 -9.72
CA VAL A 255 -30.88 2.78 -8.88
C VAL A 255 -31.33 3.90 -7.96
N LEU A 256 -32.63 4.20 -7.94
CA LEU A 256 -33.22 5.12 -6.97
C LEU A 256 -33.28 4.46 -5.60
N LEU A 257 -32.63 5.07 -4.62
CA LEU A 257 -32.69 4.63 -3.22
C LEU A 257 -34.02 5.09 -2.61
N ARG A 258 -34.75 4.18 -2.00
CA ARG A 258 -36.06 4.42 -1.41
C ARG A 258 -36.02 4.24 0.10
N GLY A 259 -36.80 5.04 0.80
CA GLY A 259 -36.93 4.96 2.25
C GLY A 259 -36.77 6.32 2.92
N ARG A 260 -37.24 6.42 4.16
CA ARG A 260 -37.20 7.69 4.92
C ARG A 260 -35.76 8.17 5.15
N ASP A 261 -34.84 7.23 5.34
CA ASP A 261 -33.42 7.50 5.64
C ASP A 261 -32.52 7.23 4.43
N ALA A 262 -33.09 7.19 3.21
CA ALA A 262 -32.32 7.00 2.00
C ALA A 262 -31.37 8.17 1.78
N PRO A 263 -30.04 7.92 1.59
CA PRO A 263 -29.09 9.00 1.40
C PRO A 263 -29.34 9.72 0.07
N ILE A 264 -29.16 11.06 0.09
CA ILE A 264 -29.28 11.91 -1.09
C ILE A 264 -27.94 12.05 -1.81
N GLU A 265 -26.85 12.18 -1.02
CA GLU A 265 -25.49 12.37 -1.52
C GLU A 265 -24.50 11.51 -0.74
N ILE A 266 -23.69 10.71 -1.43
CA ILE A 266 -22.53 10.00 -0.90
C ILE A 266 -21.47 9.97 -2.00
N ALA A 267 -20.27 10.43 -1.71
CA ALA A 267 -19.18 10.50 -2.68
C ALA A 267 -18.68 9.11 -3.13
N ASP A 268 -18.49 8.20 -2.14
CA ASP A 268 -18.07 6.83 -2.37
C ASP A 268 -18.91 5.88 -1.50
N ALA A 269 -19.57 4.91 -2.15
CA ALA A 269 -20.35 3.86 -1.52
C ALA A 269 -20.25 2.57 -2.31
N TRP A 270 -20.67 1.47 -1.73
CA TRP A 270 -20.76 0.20 -2.44
C TRP A 270 -22.13 -0.46 -2.20
N ALA A 271 -22.62 -1.13 -3.23
CA ALA A 271 -23.87 -1.83 -3.20
C ALA A 271 -23.67 -3.34 -3.06
N SER A 272 -24.45 -3.96 -2.18
CA SER A 272 -24.48 -5.41 -1.98
C SER A 272 -25.85 -6.00 -2.25
N CYS A 273 -25.86 -7.27 -2.67
CA CYS A 273 -27.05 -8.10 -2.73
C CYS A 273 -26.69 -9.49 -2.20
N ASN A 274 -27.46 -10.00 -1.22
CA ASN A 274 -27.21 -11.29 -0.56
C ASN A 274 -25.75 -11.43 -0.03
N GLY A 275 -25.20 -10.34 0.52
CA GLY A 275 -23.84 -10.31 1.07
C GLY A 275 -22.72 -10.27 0.02
N GLN A 276 -23.03 -10.21 -1.26
CA GLN A 276 -22.07 -10.09 -2.34
C GLN A 276 -21.99 -8.66 -2.85
N VAL A 277 -20.76 -8.17 -3.11
CA VAL A 277 -20.54 -6.84 -3.71
C VAL A 277 -21.04 -6.86 -5.16
N VAL A 278 -21.95 -5.95 -5.50
CA VAL A 278 -22.49 -5.81 -6.85
C VAL A 278 -21.83 -4.67 -7.60
N ALA A 279 -21.71 -3.52 -6.97
CA ALA A 279 -21.13 -2.34 -7.59
C ALA A 279 -20.49 -1.41 -6.56
N ILE A 280 -19.57 -0.57 -7.02
CA ILE A 280 -19.03 0.57 -6.29
C ILE A 280 -19.42 1.81 -7.07
N GLY A 281 -19.76 2.88 -6.39
CA GLY A 281 -20.22 4.11 -7.02
C GLY A 281 -20.47 5.23 -6.03
N SER A 282 -21.30 6.18 -6.42
CA SER A 282 -21.70 7.34 -5.63
C SER A 282 -23.21 7.45 -5.57
N VAL A 283 -23.72 8.14 -4.56
CA VAL A 283 -25.13 8.55 -4.52
C VAL A 283 -25.20 10.03 -4.89
N HIS A 284 -26.04 10.36 -5.85
CA HIS A 284 -26.33 11.73 -6.26
C HIS A 284 -27.83 11.89 -6.53
N ALA A 285 -28.44 12.90 -5.91
CA ALA A 285 -29.87 13.16 -5.96
C ALA A 285 -30.72 11.90 -5.65
N GLY A 286 -30.32 11.13 -4.63
CA GLY A 286 -31.01 9.91 -4.20
C GLY A 286 -30.81 8.69 -5.13
N HIS A 287 -30.02 8.79 -6.18
CA HIS A 287 -29.71 7.69 -7.07
C HIS A 287 -28.31 7.16 -6.85
N PHE A 288 -28.16 5.87 -6.59
CA PHE A 288 -26.86 5.21 -6.63
C PHE A 288 -26.43 4.99 -8.08
N ARG A 289 -25.30 5.55 -8.46
CA ARG A 289 -24.69 5.48 -9.80
C ARG A 289 -23.44 4.61 -9.75
N PRO A 290 -23.42 3.45 -10.40
CA PRO A 290 -22.28 2.58 -10.39
C PRO A 290 -21.13 3.16 -11.24
N SER A 291 -19.93 3.23 -10.66
CA SER A 291 -18.67 3.54 -11.37
C SER A 291 -17.90 2.27 -11.73
N ARG A 292 -18.08 1.21 -10.95
CA ARG A 292 -17.52 -0.12 -11.18
C ARG A 292 -18.56 -1.18 -10.84
N VAL A 293 -18.81 -2.06 -11.78
CA VAL A 293 -19.70 -3.22 -11.58
C VAL A 293 -18.83 -4.47 -11.41
N LEU A 294 -19.13 -5.29 -10.41
CA LEU A 294 -18.46 -6.55 -10.15
C LEU A 294 -19.29 -7.70 -10.74
N ARG A 295 -18.62 -8.61 -11.42
CA ARG A 295 -19.23 -9.84 -11.92
C ARG A 295 -19.31 -10.87 -10.80
N ALA A 296 -20.41 -11.61 -10.75
CA ALA A 296 -20.60 -12.71 -9.80
C ALA A 296 -19.68 -13.87 -10.13
#